data_b5d64418fc76f99344bd0beb4bf0b4e9
#
_entry.id   b5d64418fc76f99344bd0beb4bf0b4e9
#
_cell.length_a   1.000
_cell.length_b   1.000
_cell.length_c   1.000
_cell.angle_alpha   90.00
_cell.angle_beta   90.00
_cell.angle_gamma   90.00
#
_symmetry.space_group_name_H-M   'P 1'
#
loop_
_entity.id
_entity.type
_entity.pdbx_description
1 polymer ?
#
loop_
_entity_poly.entity_id
_entity_poly.type
_entity_poly.pdbx_seq_one_letter_code
_entity_poly.pdbx_strand_id
1 'polypeptide(L)'
;MTLTPVLSIDLFPRVNACCPSPGGGYYSLTLVPASTQEGNTVNLVLTVTGASGGTLYQFRFLAKNPASVTFQSPLENYTTLVGQTQFSKSVAFPSSSFPGSDSLLGQYAASVDLVSPIASPSVATSSFFINILDSSEHERTQTVSVQATGYNASESVSVVIQAQTTSIIVFSQTTSASPGGIVTASWDIPVNATIDTYVVTVSGTSTFKTPPDVQHFAVNPATLSVATITLFKSTYQRTDTMHFSFQPNYPDGTLPSTGVGLLTLTAPSGARVTLTATYDSNAQTFNASYTTAVTNQTGTWTVTLGARAYSDAYGNTGPGASMANTPRLVPATLALNVTTNTSIAVGQQLRFNTTVAYPDGTMFPQSGTVRAYLLYSGTPTINDSVPMVFDTTLGFWVGSYTARSSDTGGLWSLVVKASDSATPADTGTAIRAITIQNNPPTSFPLYYFGIVAAIIAGLLIAAFLVFKRRKVTHARLKIDLEAVHSEAGRIESSEFFKSVRDQVRKEREE
;
A
#
# COMPACT_ATOMS: atom_id res chain seq x y z
N MET A 1 -2.62 -4.37 -35.83
CA MET A 1 -1.89 -5.10 -34.77
C MET A 1 -0.48 -5.31 -35.28
N THR A 2 0.37 -4.30 -35.14
CA THR A 2 1.77 -4.29 -35.59
C THR A 2 2.62 -4.34 -34.31
N LEU A 3 3.27 -5.50 -34.10
CA LEU A 3 4.27 -5.67 -33.06
C LEU A 3 5.48 -4.77 -33.42
N THR A 4 5.70 -3.73 -32.62
CA THR A 4 6.99 -3.04 -32.57
C THR A 4 7.99 -3.94 -31.83
N PRO A 5 9.19 -4.16 -32.36
CA PRO A 5 10.19 -4.93 -31.63
C PRO A 5 10.66 -4.12 -30.43
N VAL A 6 10.52 -4.70 -29.26
CA VAL A 6 11.17 -4.21 -28.03
C VAL A 6 12.68 -4.32 -28.27
N LEU A 7 13.33 -3.15 -28.39
CA LEU A 7 14.79 -3.09 -28.39
C LEU A 7 15.26 -3.52 -27.00
N SER A 8 15.66 -4.78 -26.85
CA SER A 8 16.40 -5.23 -25.68
C SER A 8 17.76 -4.54 -25.70
N ILE A 9 17.89 -3.50 -24.87
CA ILE A 9 19.19 -2.92 -24.58
C ILE A 9 19.96 -4.01 -23.79
N ASP A 10 20.93 -4.64 -24.47
CA ASP A 10 21.90 -5.51 -23.83
C ASP A 10 22.70 -4.68 -22.80
N LEU A 11 22.28 -4.71 -21.55
CA LEU A 11 22.91 -4.01 -20.40
C LEU A 11 24.28 -4.58 -20.00
N PHE A 12 24.78 -5.57 -20.73
CA PHE A 12 26.10 -6.11 -20.51
C PHE A 12 27.01 -5.67 -21.67
N PRO A 13 28.07 -4.89 -21.40
CA PRO A 13 29.06 -4.60 -22.41
C PRO A 13 29.60 -5.94 -22.93
N ARG A 14 29.41 -6.21 -24.23
CA ARG A 14 30.01 -7.38 -24.86
C ARG A 14 31.51 -7.27 -24.67
N VAL A 15 32.06 -8.12 -23.84
CA VAL A 15 33.51 -8.33 -23.74
C VAL A 15 33.93 -8.93 -25.07
N ASN A 16 34.44 -8.13 -25.98
CA ASN A 16 35.15 -8.63 -27.14
C ASN A 16 36.48 -9.21 -26.67
N ALA A 17 36.42 -10.47 -26.23
CA ALA A 17 37.62 -11.26 -26.00
C ALA A 17 38.25 -11.58 -27.37
N CYS A 18 39.06 -10.67 -27.92
CA CYS A 18 39.92 -10.95 -29.05
C CYS A 18 41.21 -11.56 -28.56
N CYS A 19 41.54 -12.73 -29.10
CA CYS A 19 42.84 -13.40 -29.23
C CYS A 19 43.85 -13.29 -28.07
N PRO A 20 44.66 -14.35 -27.77
CA PRO A 20 45.73 -14.26 -26.80
C PRO A 20 46.70 -13.15 -27.24
N SER A 21 46.77 -12.07 -26.45
CA SER A 21 47.66 -10.95 -26.68
C SER A 21 49.12 -11.34 -26.49
N PRO A 22 50.09 -10.60 -27.17
CA PRO A 22 51.50 -10.72 -26.86
C PRO A 22 51.75 -10.46 -25.38
N GLY A 23 52.21 -11.47 -24.63
CA GLY A 23 52.41 -11.40 -23.18
C GLY A 23 51.55 -12.38 -22.39
N GLY A 24 50.70 -13.20 -23.03
CA GLY A 24 49.96 -14.34 -22.45
C GLY A 24 48.71 -13.99 -21.60
N GLY A 25 48.33 -12.73 -21.46
CA GLY A 25 47.18 -12.30 -20.66
C GLY A 25 45.96 -11.95 -21.50
N TYR A 26 44.77 -12.05 -20.87
CA TYR A 26 43.52 -11.51 -21.38
C TYR A 26 43.25 -10.18 -20.71
N TYR A 27 42.89 -9.17 -21.50
CA TYR A 27 42.66 -7.80 -21.04
C TYR A 27 41.18 -7.45 -21.23
N SER A 28 40.54 -6.91 -20.17
CA SER A 28 39.17 -6.41 -20.24
C SER A 28 39.09 -5.03 -19.63
N LEU A 29 38.35 -4.13 -20.26
CA LEU A 29 38.11 -2.78 -19.79
C LEU A 29 36.64 -2.63 -19.38
N THR A 30 36.42 -2.39 -18.09
CA THR A 30 35.09 -2.10 -17.52
C THR A 30 35.02 -0.64 -17.15
N LEU A 31 33.87 0.00 -17.41
CA LEU A 31 33.62 1.41 -17.13
C LEU A 31 32.56 1.53 -16.04
N VAL A 32 32.87 2.28 -14.97
CA VAL A 32 31.99 2.38 -13.79
C VAL A 32 31.85 3.84 -13.37
N PRO A 33 30.64 4.42 -13.51
CA PRO A 33 29.48 3.91 -14.25
C PRO A 33 29.70 3.92 -15.78
N ALA A 34 28.88 3.18 -16.54
CA ALA A 34 28.94 3.19 -18.01
C ALA A 34 28.30 4.47 -18.62
N SER A 35 27.58 5.23 -17.81
CA SER A 35 26.95 6.51 -18.17
C SER A 35 26.97 7.43 -16.96
N THR A 36 27.24 8.70 -17.16
CA THR A 36 27.27 9.71 -16.08
C THR A 36 26.92 11.10 -16.62
N GLN A 37 26.60 12.04 -15.72
CA GLN A 37 26.38 13.43 -16.11
C GLN A 37 27.70 14.16 -16.29
N GLU A 38 27.68 15.24 -17.10
CA GLU A 38 28.84 16.13 -17.28
C GLU A 38 29.39 16.61 -15.92
N GLY A 39 30.70 16.66 -15.81
CA GLY A 39 31.39 17.01 -14.57
C GLY A 39 31.61 15.87 -13.58
N ASN A 40 30.92 14.74 -13.75
CA ASN A 40 31.15 13.54 -12.94
C ASN A 40 32.21 12.64 -13.59
N THR A 41 32.77 11.73 -12.82
CA THR A 41 33.89 10.88 -13.29
C THR A 41 33.38 9.46 -13.60
N VAL A 42 33.99 8.85 -14.62
CA VAL A 42 33.91 7.44 -14.96
C VAL A 42 35.24 6.76 -14.61
N ASN A 43 35.22 5.65 -13.87
CA ASN A 43 36.41 4.87 -13.61
C ASN A 43 36.64 3.88 -14.74
N LEU A 44 37.77 3.98 -15.40
CA LEU A 44 38.24 3.03 -16.40
C LEU A 44 39.00 1.94 -15.66
N VAL A 45 38.42 0.76 -15.51
CA VAL A 45 38.98 -0.36 -14.76
C VAL A 45 39.48 -1.44 -15.73
N LEU A 46 40.80 -1.53 -15.88
CA LEU A 46 41.42 -2.61 -16.60
C LEU A 46 41.56 -3.82 -15.69
N THR A 47 41.10 -4.96 -16.13
CA THR A 47 41.37 -6.26 -15.49
C THR A 47 42.23 -7.08 -16.42
N VAL A 48 43.32 -7.66 -15.89
CA VAL A 48 44.23 -8.53 -16.59
C VAL A 48 44.15 -9.90 -15.96
N THR A 49 43.91 -10.94 -16.77
CA THR A 49 43.91 -12.35 -16.37
C THR A 49 44.92 -13.14 -17.17
N GLY A 50 45.58 -14.11 -16.58
CA GLY A 50 46.71 -14.86 -17.21
C GLY A 50 48.01 -14.07 -17.22
N ALA A 51 48.15 -13.06 -16.32
CA ALA A 51 49.36 -12.29 -16.21
C ALA A 51 50.55 -13.15 -15.79
N SER A 52 51.74 -12.80 -16.27
CA SER A 52 53.00 -13.43 -15.85
C SER A 52 53.46 -12.85 -14.52
N GLY A 53 53.76 -13.74 -13.55
CA GLY A 53 54.26 -13.32 -12.24
C GLY A 53 55.65 -12.69 -12.30
N GLY A 54 55.93 -11.73 -11.45
CA GLY A 54 57.21 -10.98 -11.39
C GLY A 54 57.47 -10.04 -12.57
N THR A 55 56.42 -9.69 -13.36
CA THR A 55 56.52 -8.89 -14.58
C THR A 55 56.05 -7.48 -14.34
N LEU A 56 56.77 -6.48 -14.86
CA LEU A 56 56.30 -5.10 -14.88
C LEU A 56 55.37 -4.89 -16.09
N TYR A 57 54.13 -4.59 -15.80
CA TYR A 57 53.13 -4.16 -16.77
C TYR A 57 53.06 -2.61 -16.76
N GLN A 58 53.05 -2.02 -17.94
CA GLN A 58 52.91 -0.58 -18.13
C GLN A 58 51.74 -0.34 -19.10
N PHE A 59 50.80 0.48 -18.71
CA PHE A 59 49.61 0.80 -19.47
C PHE A 59 49.45 2.30 -19.69
N ARG A 60 48.78 2.64 -20.78
CA ARG A 60 48.29 3.98 -21.04
C ARG A 60 46.78 3.87 -21.31
N PHE A 61 46.01 4.58 -20.53
CA PHE A 61 44.59 4.70 -20.76
C PHE A 61 44.32 5.87 -21.69
N LEU A 62 43.39 5.64 -22.63
CA LEU A 62 42.96 6.63 -23.60
C LEU A 62 41.44 6.81 -23.51
N ALA A 63 41.00 8.08 -23.63
CA ALA A 63 39.61 8.43 -23.77
C ALA A 63 39.46 9.37 -24.96
N LYS A 64 38.64 9.00 -25.94
CA LYS A 64 38.35 9.80 -27.11
C LYS A 64 36.96 10.39 -26.99
N ASN A 65 36.86 11.73 -26.99
CA ASN A 65 35.61 12.45 -26.84
C ASN A 65 34.78 12.47 -28.15
N PRO A 66 33.48 12.92 -28.09
CA PRO A 66 32.63 13.05 -29.27
C PRO A 66 33.19 13.97 -30.36
N ALA A 67 33.99 14.96 -30.00
CA ALA A 67 34.71 15.84 -30.94
C ALA A 67 35.97 15.22 -31.57
N SER A 68 36.20 13.90 -31.32
CA SER A 68 37.35 13.14 -31.82
C SER A 68 38.72 13.52 -31.22
N VAL A 69 38.73 14.25 -30.11
CA VAL A 69 39.95 14.55 -29.36
C VAL A 69 40.28 13.37 -28.43
N THR A 70 41.54 12.93 -28.43
CA THR A 70 42.01 11.84 -27.60
C THR A 70 42.81 12.35 -26.42
N PHE A 71 42.38 12.01 -25.22
CA PHE A 71 43.09 12.29 -23.96
C PHE A 71 43.84 11.04 -23.53
N GLN A 72 45.00 11.19 -22.96
CA GLN A 72 45.84 10.08 -22.54
C GLN A 72 46.25 10.24 -21.09
N SER A 73 46.20 9.11 -20.35
CA SER A 73 46.76 9.10 -18.99
C SER A 73 48.31 9.11 -19.04
N PRO A 74 48.95 9.48 -17.94
CA PRO A 74 50.37 9.11 -17.71
C PRO A 74 50.54 7.61 -17.82
N LEU A 75 51.78 7.15 -17.84
CA LEU A 75 52.11 5.74 -17.84
C LEU A 75 51.76 5.12 -16.48
N GLU A 76 50.84 4.20 -16.47
CA GLU A 76 50.41 3.49 -15.28
C GLU A 76 51.16 2.19 -15.13
N ASN A 77 51.83 1.98 -14.00
CA ASN A 77 52.68 0.85 -13.72
C ASN A 77 52.02 -0.14 -12.79
N TYR A 78 52.22 -1.42 -13.02
CA TYR A 78 51.86 -2.49 -12.11
C TYR A 78 52.85 -3.64 -12.18
N THR A 79 53.50 -3.99 -11.06
CA THR A 79 54.39 -5.13 -10.98
C THR A 79 53.66 -6.26 -10.31
N THR A 80 53.51 -7.38 -11.03
CA THR A 80 52.89 -8.59 -10.49
C THR A 80 53.79 -9.31 -9.48
N LEU A 81 53.22 -9.87 -8.45
CA LEU A 81 53.90 -10.75 -7.51
C LEU A 81 54.23 -12.10 -8.21
N VAL A 82 55.26 -12.82 -7.71
CA VAL A 82 55.55 -14.16 -8.18
C VAL A 82 54.30 -15.07 -7.93
N GLY A 83 53.82 -15.70 -9.01
CA GLY A 83 52.62 -16.54 -8.99
C GLY A 83 51.28 -15.77 -9.11
N GLN A 84 51.31 -14.46 -9.17
CA GLN A 84 50.11 -13.66 -9.43
C GLN A 84 49.74 -13.72 -10.90
N THR A 85 48.49 -14.21 -11.19
CA THR A 85 47.96 -14.38 -12.55
C THR A 85 46.84 -13.42 -12.90
N GLN A 86 46.39 -12.60 -11.93
CA GLN A 86 45.32 -11.61 -12.14
C GLN A 86 45.57 -10.33 -11.33
N PHE A 87 45.22 -9.22 -11.93
CA PHE A 87 45.22 -7.92 -11.25
C PHE A 87 44.27 -6.95 -11.95
N SER A 88 43.93 -5.84 -11.27
CA SER A 88 43.17 -4.70 -11.84
C SER A 88 43.87 -3.41 -11.60
N LYS A 89 43.69 -2.49 -12.55
CA LYS A 89 44.18 -1.11 -12.47
C LYS A 89 43.06 -0.16 -12.88
N SER A 90 42.86 0.93 -12.16
CA SER A 90 41.76 1.87 -12.40
C SER A 90 42.28 3.29 -12.50
N VAL A 91 41.70 4.09 -13.43
CA VAL A 91 41.97 5.51 -13.63
C VAL A 91 40.61 6.21 -13.83
N ALA A 92 40.43 7.37 -13.18
CA ALA A 92 39.21 8.18 -13.31
C ALA A 92 39.29 9.14 -14.50
N PHE A 93 38.20 9.28 -15.26
CA PHE A 93 38.06 10.25 -16.34
C PHE A 93 36.74 11.00 -16.21
N PRO A 94 36.69 12.36 -16.40
CA PRO A 94 37.85 13.29 -16.48
C PRO A 94 38.50 13.41 -15.11
N SER A 95 39.82 13.63 -15.11
CA SER A 95 40.59 13.87 -13.89
C SER A 95 41.95 14.45 -14.23
N SER A 96 42.74 14.81 -13.21
CA SER A 96 44.14 15.24 -13.38
C SER A 96 45.02 14.15 -14.04
N SER A 97 44.58 12.87 -13.99
CA SER A 97 45.23 11.77 -14.73
C SER A 97 45.02 11.84 -16.25
N PHE A 98 44.15 12.73 -16.74
CA PHE A 98 43.95 12.98 -18.17
C PHE A 98 44.10 14.48 -18.42
N PRO A 99 45.32 14.98 -18.57
CA PRO A 99 45.58 16.42 -18.73
C PRO A 99 44.76 17.03 -19.88
N GLY A 100 44.09 18.15 -19.59
CA GLY A 100 43.26 18.84 -20.54
C GLY A 100 41.95 18.14 -20.90
N SER A 101 41.60 17.06 -20.16
CA SER A 101 40.33 16.33 -20.40
C SER A 101 39.12 17.25 -20.20
N ASP A 102 38.15 17.05 -21.05
CA ASP A 102 36.83 17.71 -21.03
C ASP A 102 35.72 16.74 -20.60
N SER A 103 34.55 17.32 -20.45
CA SER A 103 33.31 16.56 -20.15
C SER A 103 32.24 17.05 -21.11
N LEU A 104 32.36 16.68 -22.39
CA LEU A 104 31.37 17.02 -23.43
C LEU A 104 30.26 15.99 -23.49
N LEU A 105 29.05 16.43 -23.82
CA LEU A 105 27.93 15.58 -24.08
C LEU A 105 28.20 14.58 -25.20
N GLY A 106 27.96 13.30 -24.99
CA GLY A 106 28.00 12.26 -26.00
C GLY A 106 28.79 11.03 -25.63
N GLN A 107 29.03 10.18 -26.64
CA GLN A 107 29.72 8.92 -26.49
C GLN A 107 31.24 9.11 -26.52
N TYR A 108 31.90 8.54 -25.54
CA TYR A 108 33.36 8.45 -25.46
C TYR A 108 33.80 7.04 -25.79
N ALA A 109 34.87 6.89 -26.55
CA ALA A 109 35.57 5.62 -26.75
C ALA A 109 36.74 5.53 -25.79
N ALA A 110 36.79 4.51 -24.97
CA ALA A 110 37.90 4.23 -24.06
C ALA A 110 38.71 3.06 -24.58
N SER A 111 40.03 3.17 -24.47
CA SER A 111 40.95 2.08 -24.80
C SER A 111 42.14 2.06 -23.85
N VAL A 112 42.85 0.95 -23.84
CA VAL A 112 44.08 0.78 -23.07
C VAL A 112 45.16 0.24 -24.01
N ASP A 113 46.29 0.96 -24.05
CA ASP A 113 47.50 0.49 -24.73
C ASP A 113 48.41 -0.19 -23.71
N LEU A 114 48.88 -1.36 -24.03
CA LEU A 114 49.97 -2.05 -23.32
C LEU A 114 51.31 -1.49 -23.85
N VAL A 115 52.17 -1.00 -22.97
CA VAL A 115 53.49 -0.48 -23.32
C VAL A 115 54.58 -1.46 -22.97
N SER A 116 54.43 -2.19 -21.86
CA SER A 116 55.31 -3.24 -21.38
C SER A 116 54.50 -4.41 -20.81
N PRO A 117 54.91 -5.71 -20.91
CA PRO A 117 56.19 -6.22 -21.43
C PRO A 117 56.33 -6.22 -22.96
N ILE A 118 55.27 -6.22 -23.71
CA ILE A 118 55.28 -6.19 -25.18
C ILE A 118 54.26 -5.15 -25.63
N ALA A 119 54.71 -4.12 -26.31
CA ALA A 119 53.87 -3.01 -26.76
C ALA A 119 52.74 -3.55 -27.70
N SER A 120 51.52 -3.21 -27.37
CA SER A 120 50.33 -3.52 -28.16
C SER A 120 49.25 -2.44 -27.96
N PRO A 121 48.82 -1.77 -29.04
CA PRO A 121 47.75 -0.77 -28.91
C PRO A 121 46.39 -1.43 -28.70
N SER A 122 45.52 -0.73 -28.01
CA SER A 122 44.10 -1.07 -27.82
C SER A 122 43.87 -2.55 -27.36
N VAL A 123 44.65 -3.02 -26.37
CA VAL A 123 44.50 -4.38 -25.82
C VAL A 123 43.14 -4.60 -25.17
N ALA A 124 42.46 -3.55 -24.76
CA ALA A 124 41.09 -3.56 -24.31
C ALA A 124 40.39 -2.26 -24.73
N THR A 125 39.14 -2.36 -25.12
CA THR A 125 38.31 -1.23 -25.56
C THR A 125 36.94 -1.28 -24.95
N SER A 126 36.32 -0.16 -24.71
CA SER A 126 34.95 -0.01 -24.23
C SER A 126 34.43 1.38 -24.61
N SER A 127 33.16 1.66 -24.31
CA SER A 127 32.60 3.01 -24.49
C SER A 127 31.69 3.39 -23.33
N PHE A 128 31.63 4.69 -23.04
CA PHE A 128 30.74 5.26 -22.01
C PHE A 128 30.06 6.50 -22.57
N PHE A 129 28.99 6.92 -21.88
CA PHE A 129 28.26 8.13 -22.23
C PHE A 129 28.42 9.20 -21.16
N ILE A 130 28.63 10.42 -21.59
CA ILE A 130 28.45 11.61 -20.76
C ILE A 130 27.17 12.30 -21.22
N ASN A 131 26.29 12.53 -20.27
CA ASN A 131 24.94 13.10 -20.46
C ASN A 131 24.86 14.44 -19.71
N ILE A 132 23.88 15.28 -20.08
CA ILE A 132 23.48 16.41 -19.24
C ILE A 132 22.29 16.07 -18.35
N LEU A 133 21.65 14.91 -18.55
CA LEU A 133 20.53 14.41 -17.79
C LEU A 133 20.94 13.23 -16.90
N ASP A 134 20.26 13.10 -15.76
CA ASP A 134 20.39 11.96 -14.85
C ASP A 134 19.81 10.66 -15.43
N SER A 135 18.78 10.77 -16.29
CA SER A 135 18.16 9.64 -16.99
C SER A 135 17.67 10.05 -18.39
N SER A 136 17.55 9.07 -19.29
CA SER A 136 16.89 9.22 -20.60
C SER A 136 15.39 9.00 -20.55
N GLU A 137 14.86 8.50 -19.43
CA GLU A 137 13.45 8.25 -19.23
C GLU A 137 13.05 8.67 -17.80
N HIS A 138 11.94 9.35 -17.69
CA HIS A 138 11.34 9.77 -16.43
C HIS A 138 9.85 9.46 -16.46
N GLU A 139 9.27 9.25 -15.30
CA GLU A 139 7.83 9.21 -15.14
C GLU A 139 7.32 10.59 -14.67
N ARG A 140 6.06 10.89 -14.95
CA ARG A 140 5.37 12.03 -14.33
C ARG A 140 5.59 12.01 -12.83
N THR A 141 5.65 13.18 -12.21
CA THR A 141 5.96 13.44 -10.78
C THR A 141 7.41 13.16 -10.38
N GLN A 142 8.24 12.60 -11.24
CA GLN A 142 9.69 12.55 -10.99
C GLN A 142 10.34 13.89 -11.33
N THR A 143 11.53 14.09 -10.79
CA THR A 143 12.38 15.26 -11.06
C THR A 143 13.42 14.92 -12.11
N VAL A 144 13.50 15.70 -13.16
CA VAL A 144 14.60 15.68 -14.13
C VAL A 144 15.72 16.54 -13.57
N SER A 145 16.91 15.97 -13.42
CA SER A 145 18.11 16.70 -13.03
C SER A 145 19.00 16.97 -14.25
N VAL A 146 19.28 18.25 -14.47
CA VAL A 146 20.17 18.73 -15.54
C VAL A 146 21.49 19.18 -14.93
N GLN A 147 22.60 18.68 -15.44
CA GLN A 147 23.94 19.12 -15.08
C GLN A 147 24.80 19.25 -16.35
N ALA A 148 25.33 20.42 -16.57
CA ALA A 148 26.21 20.71 -17.70
C ALA A 148 27.48 21.44 -17.21
N THR A 149 28.60 21.29 -17.92
CA THR A 149 29.90 21.86 -17.53
C THR A 149 30.59 22.55 -18.69
N GLY A 150 31.69 23.23 -18.42
CA GLY A 150 32.52 23.86 -19.44
C GLY A 150 32.07 25.28 -19.84
N TYR A 151 31.18 25.88 -19.04
CA TYR A 151 30.79 27.29 -19.16
C TYR A 151 31.78 28.19 -18.44
N ASN A 152 31.83 29.46 -18.83
CA ASN A 152 32.67 30.41 -18.12
C ASN A 152 32.15 30.67 -16.71
N ALA A 153 33.04 30.88 -15.76
CA ALA A 153 32.66 31.20 -14.38
C ALA A 153 31.73 32.42 -14.35
N SER A 154 30.61 32.27 -13.63
CA SER A 154 29.56 33.31 -13.49
C SER A 154 28.84 33.68 -14.80
N GLU A 155 29.04 32.92 -15.86
CA GLU A 155 28.29 33.10 -17.11
C GLU A 155 26.79 32.86 -16.90
N SER A 156 25.97 33.69 -17.53
CA SER A 156 24.52 33.47 -17.57
C SER A 156 24.20 32.35 -18.56
N VAL A 157 23.58 31.30 -18.07
CA VAL A 157 23.27 30.10 -18.86
C VAL A 157 21.76 29.84 -18.81
N SER A 158 21.17 29.64 -19.96
CA SER A 158 19.74 29.26 -20.11
C SER A 158 19.60 27.76 -20.20
N VAL A 159 18.68 27.20 -19.40
CA VAL A 159 18.26 25.82 -19.47
C VAL A 159 16.77 25.79 -19.90
N VAL A 160 16.49 25.21 -21.03
CA VAL A 160 15.15 25.13 -21.60
C VAL A 160 14.75 23.68 -21.82
N ILE A 161 13.57 23.30 -21.38
CA ILE A 161 12.96 22.00 -21.69
C ILE A 161 11.71 22.24 -22.55
N GLN A 162 11.64 21.56 -23.67
CA GLN A 162 10.59 21.71 -24.65
C GLN A 162 10.01 20.36 -25.05
N ALA A 163 8.69 20.24 -25.12
CA ALA A 163 8.03 19.05 -25.66
C ALA A 163 8.28 18.98 -27.17
N GLN A 164 8.74 17.83 -27.66
CA GLN A 164 9.16 17.69 -29.05
C GLN A 164 7.97 17.76 -30.04
N THR A 165 6.87 17.11 -29.71
CA THR A 165 5.70 17.06 -30.61
C THR A 165 4.99 18.40 -30.73
N THR A 166 4.85 19.13 -29.63
CA THR A 166 4.10 20.40 -29.59
C THR A 166 4.96 21.63 -29.71
N SER A 167 6.27 21.49 -29.56
CA SER A 167 7.24 22.60 -29.45
C SER A 167 6.93 23.59 -28.31
N ILE A 168 6.17 23.16 -27.30
CA ILE A 168 5.85 24.00 -26.13
C ILE A 168 6.99 23.93 -25.14
N ILE A 169 7.47 25.10 -24.71
CA ILE A 169 8.43 25.22 -23.60
C ILE A 169 7.67 24.94 -22.30
N VAL A 170 8.08 23.89 -21.59
CA VAL A 170 7.50 23.47 -20.31
C VAL A 170 8.32 23.93 -19.10
N PHE A 171 9.60 24.21 -19.33
CA PHE A 171 10.50 24.72 -18.30
C PHE A 171 11.52 25.65 -18.95
N SER A 172 11.81 26.76 -18.29
CA SER A 172 12.85 27.69 -18.69
C SER A 172 13.44 28.34 -17.43
N GLN A 173 14.72 28.19 -17.25
CA GLN A 173 15.48 28.78 -16.14
C GLN A 173 16.77 29.40 -16.67
N THR A 174 17.06 30.61 -16.19
CA THR A 174 18.37 31.21 -16.38
C THR A 174 19.11 31.15 -15.05
N THR A 175 20.33 30.62 -15.06
CA THR A 175 21.19 30.46 -13.89
C THR A 175 22.60 30.88 -14.21
N SER A 176 23.41 31.18 -13.18
CA SER A 176 24.81 31.48 -13.37
C SER A 176 25.68 30.25 -13.21
N ALA A 177 26.61 30.03 -14.12
CA ALA A 177 27.60 28.96 -13.96
C ALA A 177 28.42 29.15 -12.68
N SER A 178 28.73 28.07 -12.01
CA SER A 178 29.59 28.06 -10.82
C SER A 178 31.04 28.53 -11.18
N PRO A 179 31.89 28.82 -10.19
CA PRO A 179 33.30 29.09 -10.45
C PRO A 179 34.02 27.98 -11.23
N GLY A 180 33.56 26.74 -11.14
CA GLY A 180 34.06 25.60 -11.91
C GLY A 180 33.37 25.41 -13.27
N GLY A 181 32.54 26.35 -13.71
CA GLY A 181 31.85 26.30 -15.00
C GLY A 181 30.73 25.26 -15.03
N ILE A 182 30.21 24.88 -13.86
CA ILE A 182 29.10 23.90 -13.74
C ILE A 182 27.75 24.63 -13.66
N VAL A 183 26.78 24.13 -14.38
CA VAL A 183 25.37 24.58 -14.39
C VAL A 183 24.51 23.45 -13.94
N THR A 184 23.59 23.72 -13.03
CA THR A 184 22.59 22.75 -12.58
C THR A 184 21.19 23.35 -12.64
N ALA A 185 20.23 22.55 -13.03
CA ALA A 185 18.79 22.87 -13.00
C ALA A 185 17.98 21.62 -12.69
N SER A 186 16.78 21.81 -12.16
CA SER A 186 15.85 20.71 -11.91
C SER A 186 14.44 21.08 -12.35
N TRP A 187 13.74 20.13 -12.93
CA TRP A 187 12.35 20.28 -13.34
C TRP A 187 11.53 19.15 -12.76
N ASP A 188 10.58 19.49 -11.89
CA ASP A 188 9.61 18.54 -11.36
C ASP A 188 8.51 18.35 -12.42
N ILE A 189 8.41 17.14 -12.95
CA ILE A 189 7.48 16.83 -14.02
C ILE A 189 6.05 16.86 -13.47
N PRO A 190 5.17 17.74 -13.96
CA PRO A 190 3.78 17.78 -13.49
C PRO A 190 3.07 16.43 -13.70
N VAL A 191 2.14 16.10 -12.82
CA VAL A 191 1.32 14.88 -12.91
C VAL A 191 0.52 14.78 -14.22
N ASN A 192 0.19 15.92 -14.83
CA ASN A 192 -0.54 16.05 -16.08
C ASN A 192 0.37 16.37 -17.27
N ALA A 193 1.69 16.27 -17.15
CA ALA A 193 2.60 16.50 -18.26
C ALA A 193 2.22 15.62 -19.45
N THR A 194 2.37 16.14 -20.65
CA THR A 194 2.14 15.38 -21.87
C THR A 194 3.13 14.21 -21.93
N ILE A 195 2.64 13.01 -22.27
CA ILE A 195 3.51 11.87 -22.57
C ILE A 195 4.13 12.11 -23.92
N ASP A 196 5.42 12.45 -23.93
CA ASP A 196 6.15 12.87 -25.14
C ASP A 196 7.65 12.64 -24.94
N THR A 197 8.41 12.82 -26.01
CA THR A 197 9.84 13.07 -25.93
C THR A 197 10.06 14.57 -25.70
N TYR A 198 10.91 14.89 -24.76
CA TYR A 198 11.29 16.26 -24.45
C TYR A 198 12.74 16.50 -24.83
N VAL A 199 13.05 17.73 -25.18
CA VAL A 199 14.40 18.18 -25.52
C VAL A 199 14.86 19.17 -24.46
N VAL A 200 15.99 18.88 -23.83
CA VAL A 200 16.71 19.82 -23.00
C VAL A 200 17.76 20.50 -23.84
N THR A 201 17.84 21.82 -23.74
CA THR A 201 18.87 22.64 -24.35
C THR A 201 19.50 23.50 -23.26
N VAL A 202 20.84 23.43 -23.12
CA VAL A 202 21.62 24.30 -22.24
C VAL A 202 22.49 25.19 -23.11
N SER A 203 22.40 26.51 -22.92
CA SER A 203 23.11 27.48 -23.73
C SER A 203 23.64 28.64 -22.90
N GLY A 204 24.90 28.89 -23.02
CA GLY A 204 25.59 30.05 -22.43
C GLY A 204 25.47 31.30 -23.28
N THR A 205 25.65 32.45 -22.65
CA THR A 205 25.69 33.76 -23.35
C THR A 205 27.01 34.01 -24.10
N SER A 206 28.07 33.37 -23.67
CA SER A 206 29.45 33.55 -24.25
C SER A 206 30.12 32.22 -24.61
N THR A 207 29.65 31.11 -24.05
CA THR A 207 30.18 29.77 -24.35
C THR A 207 29.39 29.08 -25.41
N PHE A 208 30.06 28.67 -26.50
CA PHE A 208 29.44 27.89 -27.61
C PHE A 208 30.12 26.53 -27.67
N LYS A 209 29.42 25.51 -27.20
CA LYS A 209 29.93 24.12 -27.17
C LYS A 209 29.74 23.41 -28.50
N THR A 210 30.66 22.53 -28.84
CA THR A 210 30.55 21.61 -29.98
C THR A 210 30.97 20.21 -29.53
N PRO A 211 30.06 19.23 -29.47
CA PRO A 211 28.63 19.34 -29.73
C PRO A 211 27.88 20.24 -28.73
N PRO A 212 26.75 20.82 -29.12
CA PRO A 212 25.94 21.62 -28.19
C PRO A 212 25.31 20.72 -27.13
N ASP A 213 25.01 21.30 -25.96
CA ASP A 213 24.32 20.59 -24.86
C ASP A 213 22.82 20.47 -25.15
N VAL A 214 22.48 19.51 -26.02
CA VAL A 214 21.12 19.19 -26.41
C VAL A 214 20.90 17.70 -26.23
N GLN A 215 19.96 17.33 -25.36
CA GLN A 215 19.66 15.94 -25.08
C GLN A 215 18.15 15.69 -25.04
N HIS A 216 17.75 14.51 -25.51
CA HIS A 216 16.36 14.06 -25.48
C HIS A 216 16.13 13.12 -24.29
N PHE A 217 14.91 13.16 -23.75
CA PHE A 217 14.42 12.19 -22.77
C PHE A 217 12.92 11.96 -22.96
N ALA A 218 12.45 10.79 -22.54
CA ALA A 218 11.04 10.46 -22.59
C ALA A 218 10.37 10.75 -21.25
N VAL A 219 9.14 11.27 -21.29
CA VAL A 219 8.24 11.32 -20.12
C VAL A 219 7.15 10.28 -20.30
N ASN A 220 7.12 9.35 -19.37
CA ASN A 220 6.18 8.25 -19.30
C ASN A 220 5.04 8.54 -18.31
N PRO A 221 3.90 7.84 -18.35
CA PRO A 221 2.91 7.90 -17.29
C PRO A 221 3.54 7.53 -15.95
N ALA A 222 3.09 8.18 -14.88
CA ALA A 222 3.53 7.79 -13.53
C ALA A 222 3.03 6.38 -13.19
N THR A 223 3.91 5.58 -12.59
CA THR A 223 3.57 4.27 -12.05
C THR A 223 3.06 4.45 -10.62
N LEU A 224 1.75 4.34 -10.44
CA LEU A 224 1.13 4.42 -9.11
C LEU A 224 1.45 3.16 -8.31
N SER A 225 1.99 3.31 -7.11
CA SER A 225 2.25 2.20 -6.20
C SER A 225 1.15 2.07 -5.15
N VAL A 226 0.77 0.84 -4.80
CA VAL A 226 -0.16 0.53 -3.72
C VAL A 226 0.52 -0.42 -2.75
N ALA A 227 0.75 0.02 -1.51
CA ALA A 227 1.43 -0.79 -0.51
C ALA A 227 0.58 -1.99 -0.08
N THR A 228 -0.70 -1.79 0.19
CA THR A 228 -1.64 -2.84 0.61
C THR A 228 -3.08 -2.38 0.42
N ILE A 229 -3.99 -3.36 0.34
CA ILE A 229 -5.43 -3.13 0.47
C ILE A 229 -5.79 -3.39 1.93
N THR A 230 -6.44 -2.45 2.59
CA THR A 230 -6.84 -2.53 3.99
C THR A 230 -8.30 -3.01 4.12
N LEU A 231 -8.58 -3.67 5.24
CA LEU A 231 -9.86 -4.24 5.58
C LEU A 231 -10.29 -3.75 6.98
N PHE A 232 -11.54 -3.33 7.14
CA PHE A 232 -12.06 -2.83 8.41
C PHE A 232 -12.18 -3.92 9.48
N LYS A 233 -12.57 -5.12 9.07
CA LYS A 233 -12.72 -6.30 9.94
C LYS A 233 -12.16 -7.53 9.25
N SER A 234 -11.65 -8.49 10.00
CA SER A 234 -11.19 -9.77 9.48
C SER A 234 -12.32 -10.80 9.30
N THR A 235 -13.44 -10.64 10.03
CA THR A 235 -14.56 -11.56 10.01
C THR A 235 -15.87 -10.79 9.85
N TYR A 236 -16.71 -11.27 8.92
CA TYR A 236 -18.02 -10.74 8.59
C TYR A 236 -19.03 -11.86 8.65
N GLN A 237 -20.26 -11.54 9.01
CA GLN A 237 -21.38 -12.45 8.87
C GLN A 237 -22.07 -12.22 7.51
N ARG A 238 -22.85 -13.21 7.03
CA ARG A 238 -23.77 -12.94 5.92
C ARG A 238 -24.66 -11.75 6.25
N THR A 239 -24.97 -10.94 5.27
CA THR A 239 -25.64 -9.63 5.32
C THR A 239 -24.80 -8.48 5.88
N ASP A 240 -23.60 -8.72 6.42
CA ASP A 240 -22.67 -7.63 6.74
C ASP A 240 -22.14 -6.96 5.46
N THR A 241 -21.77 -5.69 5.59
CA THR A 241 -21.05 -4.96 4.53
C THR A 241 -19.56 -5.01 4.80
N MET A 242 -18.81 -5.56 3.85
CA MET A 242 -17.35 -5.53 3.81
C MET A 242 -16.89 -4.18 3.26
N HIS A 243 -15.96 -3.52 3.94
CA HIS A 243 -15.36 -2.27 3.49
C HIS A 243 -13.89 -2.47 3.22
N PHE A 244 -13.44 -1.96 2.07
CA PHE A 244 -12.08 -2.05 1.59
C PHE A 244 -11.57 -0.65 1.29
N SER A 245 -10.30 -0.40 1.58
CA SER A 245 -9.63 0.83 1.16
C SER A 245 -8.21 0.56 0.69
N PHE A 246 -7.71 1.40 -0.21
CA PHE A 246 -6.33 1.40 -0.64
C PHE A 246 -5.88 2.82 -0.98
N GLN A 247 -4.58 3.07 -0.86
CA GLN A 247 -3.99 4.36 -1.13
C GLN A 247 -2.88 4.20 -2.16
N PRO A 248 -3.07 4.69 -3.40
CA PRO A 248 -2.00 4.76 -4.38
C PRO A 248 -1.09 5.97 -4.09
N ASN A 249 0.18 5.83 -4.42
CA ASN A 249 1.17 6.90 -4.34
C ASN A 249 1.82 7.08 -5.71
N TYR A 250 2.12 8.32 -6.07
CA TYR A 250 2.99 8.66 -7.19
C TYR A 250 4.46 8.35 -6.85
N PRO A 251 5.37 8.34 -7.87
CA PRO A 251 6.78 8.13 -7.65
C PRO A 251 7.45 9.12 -6.68
N ASP A 252 6.95 10.36 -6.58
CA ASP A 252 7.40 11.38 -5.63
C ASP A 252 6.81 11.22 -4.22
N GLY A 253 5.95 10.22 -4.00
CA GLY A 253 5.26 9.98 -2.74
C GLY A 253 3.99 10.81 -2.54
N THR A 254 3.63 11.70 -3.47
CA THR A 254 2.37 12.43 -3.39
C THR A 254 1.17 11.52 -3.71
N LEU A 255 -0.03 11.94 -3.28
CA LEU A 255 -1.24 11.14 -3.40
C LEU A 255 -2.09 11.62 -4.58
N PRO A 256 -2.70 10.70 -5.38
CA PRO A 256 -3.72 11.09 -6.33
C PRO A 256 -4.92 11.73 -5.61
N SER A 257 -5.45 12.80 -6.19
CA SER A 257 -6.65 13.47 -5.67
C SER A 257 -7.92 13.07 -6.42
N THR A 258 -7.80 12.27 -7.46
CA THR A 258 -8.90 11.83 -8.34
C THR A 258 -8.61 10.44 -8.86
N GLY A 259 -9.64 9.79 -9.38
CA GLY A 259 -9.47 8.51 -10.06
C GLY A 259 -10.54 7.48 -9.73
N VAL A 260 -10.41 6.32 -10.32
CA VAL A 260 -11.29 5.17 -10.13
C VAL A 260 -10.45 3.92 -9.98
N GLY A 261 -10.86 3.03 -9.08
CA GLY A 261 -10.24 1.72 -8.90
C GLY A 261 -11.26 0.60 -9.03
N LEU A 262 -10.84 -0.55 -9.56
CA LEU A 262 -11.65 -1.75 -9.70
C LEU A 262 -11.03 -2.89 -8.86
N LEU A 263 -11.65 -3.18 -7.73
CA LEU A 263 -11.28 -4.31 -6.89
C LEU A 263 -12.00 -5.57 -7.36
N THR A 264 -11.30 -6.68 -7.41
CA THR A 264 -11.90 -8.00 -7.65
C THR A 264 -12.00 -8.75 -6.33
N LEU A 265 -13.22 -9.00 -5.89
CA LEU A 265 -13.54 -9.82 -4.73
C LEU A 265 -13.86 -11.23 -5.23
N THR A 266 -13.15 -12.25 -4.72
CA THR A 266 -13.31 -13.64 -5.14
C THR A 266 -13.78 -14.50 -3.96
N ALA A 267 -14.91 -15.15 -4.15
CA ALA A 267 -15.48 -16.10 -3.17
C ALA A 267 -14.66 -17.39 -3.11
N PRO A 268 -14.81 -18.21 -2.06
CA PRO A 268 -14.17 -19.53 -1.94
C PRO A 268 -14.47 -20.48 -3.12
N SER A 269 -15.63 -20.33 -3.76
CA SER A 269 -16.01 -21.08 -4.98
C SER A 269 -15.28 -20.64 -6.24
N GLY A 270 -14.53 -19.53 -6.20
CA GLY A 270 -13.94 -18.90 -7.36
C GLY A 270 -14.88 -17.90 -8.07
N ALA A 271 -16.11 -17.74 -7.61
CA ALA A 271 -17.01 -16.69 -8.13
C ALA A 271 -16.42 -15.29 -7.85
N ARG A 272 -16.48 -14.41 -8.84
CA ARG A 272 -15.87 -13.08 -8.77
C ARG A 272 -16.90 -11.96 -8.83
N VAL A 273 -16.66 -10.93 -8.03
CA VAL A 273 -17.42 -9.68 -8.04
C VAL A 273 -16.45 -8.55 -8.23
N THR A 274 -16.74 -7.65 -9.17
CA THR A 274 -15.97 -6.43 -9.36
C THR A 274 -16.61 -5.28 -8.59
N LEU A 275 -15.81 -4.61 -7.76
CA LEU A 275 -16.24 -3.48 -6.95
C LEU A 275 -15.56 -2.22 -7.49
N THR A 276 -16.34 -1.17 -7.70
CA THR A 276 -15.79 0.14 -8.02
C THR A 276 -15.38 0.85 -6.73
N ALA A 277 -14.11 1.20 -6.62
CA ALA A 277 -13.60 2.04 -5.57
C ALA A 277 -13.61 3.50 -6.01
N THR A 278 -14.15 4.37 -5.17
CA THR A 278 -14.20 5.82 -5.37
C THR A 278 -13.25 6.51 -4.42
N TYR A 279 -12.66 7.61 -4.88
CA TYR A 279 -11.76 8.42 -4.06
C TYR A 279 -12.54 9.19 -2.98
N ASP A 280 -12.08 9.08 -1.75
CA ASP A 280 -12.54 9.86 -0.59
C ASP A 280 -11.50 10.93 -0.28
N SER A 281 -11.84 12.19 -0.51
CA SER A 281 -10.93 13.32 -0.30
C SER A 281 -10.60 13.58 1.17
N ASN A 282 -11.45 13.17 2.11
CA ASN A 282 -11.20 13.35 3.54
C ASN A 282 -10.21 12.31 4.07
N ALA A 283 -10.39 11.06 3.65
CA ALA A 283 -9.50 9.96 4.02
C ALA A 283 -8.27 9.86 3.11
N GLN A 284 -8.27 10.54 1.97
CA GLN A 284 -7.26 10.43 0.91
C GLN A 284 -7.03 9.00 0.44
N THR A 285 -8.10 8.19 0.40
CA THR A 285 -8.08 6.78 0.02
C THR A 285 -9.16 6.46 -1.01
N PHE A 286 -8.97 5.38 -1.74
CA PHE A 286 -10.01 4.79 -2.56
C PHE A 286 -10.77 3.76 -1.73
N ASN A 287 -12.09 3.94 -1.66
CA ASN A 287 -12.98 3.13 -0.84
C ASN A 287 -13.97 2.34 -1.71
N ALA A 288 -14.13 1.06 -1.38
CA ALA A 288 -15.14 0.19 -1.96
C ALA A 288 -15.85 -0.60 -0.87
N SER A 289 -17.09 -0.99 -1.14
CA SER A 289 -17.87 -1.81 -0.23
C SER A 289 -18.61 -2.91 -0.96
N TYR A 290 -18.85 -4.01 -0.25
CA TYR A 290 -19.64 -5.14 -0.73
C TYR A 290 -20.56 -5.62 0.39
N THR A 291 -21.88 -5.47 0.21
CA THR A 291 -22.88 -6.04 1.12
C THR A 291 -23.09 -7.50 0.75
N THR A 292 -22.80 -8.37 1.69
CA THR A 292 -22.95 -9.81 1.49
C THR A 292 -24.41 -10.21 1.54
N ALA A 293 -24.81 -11.14 0.68
CA ALA A 293 -26.14 -11.70 0.67
C ALA A 293 -26.22 -12.96 1.55
N VAL A 294 -27.43 -13.35 1.93
CA VAL A 294 -27.72 -14.61 2.65
C VAL A 294 -27.26 -15.86 1.88
N THR A 295 -27.16 -15.77 0.55
CA THR A 295 -26.71 -16.85 -0.34
C THR A 295 -25.19 -16.87 -0.54
N ASN A 296 -24.46 -15.88 -0.05
CA ASN A 296 -23.03 -15.85 -0.25
C ASN A 296 -22.34 -17.00 0.49
N GLN A 297 -21.37 -17.58 -0.19
CA GLN A 297 -20.61 -18.72 0.33
C GLN A 297 -19.74 -18.27 1.50
N THR A 298 -19.84 -18.96 2.64
CA THR A 298 -18.96 -18.78 3.79
C THR A 298 -17.56 -19.30 3.51
N GLY A 299 -16.59 -18.77 4.22
CA GLY A 299 -15.18 -19.11 4.06
C GLY A 299 -14.31 -17.87 3.84
N THR A 300 -13.08 -18.11 3.42
CA THR A 300 -12.12 -17.06 3.15
C THR A 300 -12.32 -16.50 1.75
N TRP A 301 -12.52 -15.20 1.65
CA TRP A 301 -12.62 -14.46 0.39
C TRP A 301 -11.28 -13.79 0.10
N THR A 302 -10.94 -13.61 -1.15
CA THR A 302 -9.73 -12.89 -1.55
C THR A 302 -10.09 -11.59 -2.25
N VAL A 303 -9.28 -10.55 -2.02
CA VAL A 303 -9.43 -9.25 -2.66
C VAL A 303 -8.15 -8.91 -3.40
N THR A 304 -8.28 -8.55 -4.65
CA THR A 304 -7.16 -8.17 -5.50
C THR A 304 -7.48 -6.89 -6.26
N LEU A 305 -6.46 -6.08 -6.45
CA LEU A 305 -6.44 -4.97 -7.38
C LEU A 305 -5.58 -5.43 -8.55
N GLY A 306 -6.17 -5.56 -9.73
CA GLY A 306 -5.44 -6.00 -10.93
C GLY A 306 -4.44 -4.94 -11.40
N ALA A 307 -3.48 -5.34 -12.21
CA ALA A 307 -2.60 -4.40 -12.90
C ALA A 307 -3.44 -3.47 -13.79
N ARG A 308 -3.20 -2.16 -13.69
CA ARG A 308 -3.97 -1.10 -14.36
C ARG A 308 -5.47 -1.05 -14.01
N ALA A 309 -5.87 -1.72 -12.93
CA ALA A 309 -7.26 -1.69 -12.45
C ALA A 309 -7.60 -0.40 -11.70
N TYR A 310 -6.67 0.49 -11.55
CA TYR A 310 -6.88 1.84 -11.00
C TYR A 310 -6.09 2.85 -11.81
N SER A 311 -6.65 4.03 -11.93
CA SER A 311 -6.03 5.15 -12.65
C SER A 311 -6.48 6.47 -12.03
N ASP A 312 -5.62 7.48 -12.14
CA ASP A 312 -6.01 8.85 -11.89
C ASP A 312 -6.72 9.47 -13.13
N ALA A 313 -7.08 10.75 -13.03
CA ALA A 313 -7.72 11.49 -14.12
C ALA A 313 -6.79 11.72 -15.32
N TYR A 314 -5.48 11.53 -15.17
CA TYR A 314 -4.47 11.76 -16.19
C TYR A 314 -4.02 10.47 -16.88
N GLY A 315 -4.61 9.32 -16.50
CA GLY A 315 -4.27 8.01 -17.05
C GLY A 315 -3.01 7.38 -16.47
N ASN A 316 -2.51 7.88 -15.34
CA ASN A 316 -1.47 7.21 -14.61
C ASN A 316 -2.05 5.97 -13.92
N THR A 317 -1.34 4.85 -13.99
CA THR A 317 -1.81 3.54 -13.50
C THR A 317 -0.66 2.83 -12.78
N GLY A 318 -0.95 1.69 -12.15
CA GLY A 318 0.10 0.95 -11.47
C GLY A 318 -0.02 -0.56 -11.57
N PRO A 319 0.93 -1.29 -10.99
CA PRO A 319 0.87 -2.74 -10.85
C PRO A 319 -0.30 -3.14 -9.96
N GLY A 320 -0.69 -4.41 -10.01
CA GLY A 320 -1.72 -4.94 -9.12
C GLY A 320 -1.24 -5.04 -7.67
N ALA A 321 -2.20 -5.13 -6.77
CA ALA A 321 -1.96 -5.39 -5.34
C ALA A 321 -2.93 -6.45 -4.83
N SER A 322 -2.52 -7.18 -3.79
CA SER A 322 -3.36 -8.14 -3.08
C SER A 322 -3.41 -7.79 -1.60
N MET A 323 -4.46 -8.25 -0.93
CA MET A 323 -4.56 -8.07 0.51
C MET A 323 -3.61 -9.00 1.26
N ALA A 324 -2.98 -8.48 2.31
CA ALA A 324 -2.23 -9.30 3.27
C ALA A 324 -3.18 -10.14 4.16
N ASN A 325 -4.33 -9.56 4.56
CA ASN A 325 -5.35 -10.20 5.41
C ASN A 325 -6.63 -10.37 4.61
N THR A 326 -7.08 -11.61 4.44
CA THR A 326 -8.28 -11.95 3.69
C THR A 326 -9.54 -11.91 4.55
N PRO A 327 -10.68 -11.34 4.08
CA PRO A 327 -11.92 -11.35 4.83
C PRO A 327 -12.49 -12.78 4.92
N ARG A 328 -12.95 -13.15 6.10
CA ARG A 328 -13.66 -14.41 6.33
C ARG A 328 -15.15 -14.15 6.50
N LEU A 329 -15.96 -14.74 5.64
CA LEU A 329 -17.41 -14.73 5.77
C LEU A 329 -17.87 -15.95 6.59
N VAL A 330 -18.63 -15.72 7.64
CA VAL A 330 -19.22 -16.75 8.49
C VAL A 330 -20.74 -16.74 8.39
N PRO A 331 -21.44 -17.80 8.81
CA PRO A 331 -22.89 -17.78 8.90
C PRO A 331 -23.39 -16.61 9.73
N ALA A 332 -24.56 -16.09 9.39
CA ALA A 332 -25.19 -15.03 10.16
C ALA A 332 -25.74 -15.56 11.49
N THR A 333 -25.61 -14.75 12.52
CA THR A 333 -26.31 -14.97 13.79
C THR A 333 -27.66 -14.26 13.72
N LEU A 334 -28.73 -15.04 13.60
CA LEU A 334 -30.10 -14.49 13.49
C LEU A 334 -30.54 -13.84 14.81
N ALA A 335 -31.14 -12.68 14.71
CA ALA A 335 -31.75 -11.98 15.83
C ALA A 335 -33.19 -12.45 16.02
N LEU A 336 -33.48 -12.98 17.19
CA LEU A 336 -34.80 -13.44 17.55
C LEU A 336 -35.39 -12.57 18.66
N ASN A 337 -36.60 -12.04 18.45
CA ASN A 337 -37.36 -11.38 19.50
C ASN A 337 -38.62 -12.20 19.82
N VAL A 338 -38.62 -12.84 21.00
CA VAL A 338 -39.68 -13.72 21.44
C VAL A 338 -40.62 -13.01 22.42
N THR A 339 -41.91 -13.03 22.14
CA THR A 339 -42.96 -12.50 22.99
C THR A 339 -43.86 -13.65 23.44
N THR A 340 -44.08 -13.76 24.75
CA THR A 340 -44.90 -14.81 25.35
C THR A 340 -45.40 -14.37 26.72
N ASN A 341 -46.45 -15.04 27.23
CA ASN A 341 -46.86 -14.94 28.61
C ASN A 341 -45.79 -15.58 29.52
N THR A 342 -45.55 -15.00 30.67
CA THR A 342 -44.55 -15.48 31.62
C THR A 342 -45.05 -16.60 32.52
N SER A 343 -46.35 -16.83 32.58
CA SER A 343 -46.97 -17.85 33.43
C SER A 343 -48.25 -18.40 32.80
N ILE A 344 -48.47 -19.70 32.91
CA ILE A 344 -49.69 -20.41 32.52
C ILE A 344 -50.04 -21.46 33.58
N ALA A 345 -51.36 -21.79 33.72
CA ALA A 345 -51.81 -22.90 34.51
C ALA A 345 -51.93 -24.19 33.65
N VAL A 346 -51.89 -25.35 34.31
CA VAL A 346 -52.17 -26.63 33.64
C VAL A 346 -53.53 -26.59 32.93
N GLY A 347 -53.58 -27.10 31.70
CA GLY A 347 -54.71 -27.03 30.80
C GLY A 347 -54.84 -25.75 30.00
N GLN A 348 -54.10 -24.71 30.31
CA GLN A 348 -54.07 -23.47 29.52
C GLN A 348 -53.06 -23.54 28.38
N GLN A 349 -53.33 -22.78 27.32
CA GLN A 349 -52.46 -22.63 26.16
C GLN A 349 -51.51 -21.49 26.32
N LEU A 350 -50.18 -21.76 26.29
CA LEU A 350 -49.17 -20.79 26.10
C LEU A 350 -49.06 -20.44 24.62
N ARG A 351 -49.25 -19.20 24.25
CA ARG A 351 -48.99 -18.69 22.92
C ARG A 351 -47.70 -17.90 22.95
N PHE A 352 -46.87 -18.08 21.94
CA PHE A 352 -45.62 -17.35 21.78
C PHE A 352 -45.42 -17.01 20.32
N ASN A 353 -44.88 -15.79 20.12
CA ASN A 353 -44.59 -15.25 18.84
C ASN A 353 -43.11 -14.91 18.77
N THR A 354 -42.53 -15.01 17.59
CA THR A 354 -41.15 -14.53 17.38
C THR A 354 -40.98 -13.83 16.04
N THR A 355 -40.29 -12.71 16.04
CA THR A 355 -39.72 -12.15 14.83
C THR A 355 -38.27 -12.64 14.71
N VAL A 356 -37.87 -12.96 13.49
CA VAL A 356 -36.53 -13.43 13.18
C VAL A 356 -35.99 -12.54 12.07
N ALA A 357 -34.79 -12.01 12.24
CA ALA A 357 -34.14 -11.15 11.27
C ALA A 357 -32.64 -11.47 11.14
N TYR A 358 -32.08 -11.19 9.99
CA TYR A 358 -30.65 -11.17 9.77
C TYR A 358 -29.99 -9.95 10.43
N PRO A 359 -28.64 -9.90 10.55
CA PRO A 359 -27.93 -8.78 11.18
C PRO A 359 -28.22 -7.39 10.58
N ASP A 360 -28.51 -7.33 9.28
CA ASP A 360 -28.88 -6.10 8.58
C ASP A 360 -30.34 -5.68 8.75
N GLY A 361 -31.13 -6.48 9.48
CA GLY A 361 -32.57 -6.28 9.64
C GLY A 361 -33.42 -6.92 8.55
N THR A 362 -32.83 -7.56 7.54
CA THR A 362 -33.58 -8.32 6.53
C THR A 362 -34.41 -9.41 7.19
N MET A 363 -35.65 -9.54 6.79
CA MET A 363 -36.55 -10.53 7.36
C MET A 363 -36.13 -11.96 6.99
N PHE A 364 -36.24 -12.85 7.96
CA PHE A 364 -35.98 -14.27 7.81
C PHE A 364 -36.99 -14.91 6.83
N PRO A 365 -36.52 -15.74 5.87
CA PRO A 365 -37.40 -16.31 4.85
C PRO A 365 -38.41 -17.32 5.44
N GLN A 366 -39.61 -17.34 4.88
CA GLN A 366 -40.66 -18.29 5.29
C GLN A 366 -40.28 -19.75 5.05
N SER A 367 -39.34 -20.03 4.15
CA SER A 367 -38.77 -21.35 3.90
C SER A 367 -37.83 -21.84 4.99
N GLY A 368 -37.44 -20.97 5.92
CA GLY A 368 -36.62 -21.33 7.07
C GLY A 368 -37.40 -22.16 8.11
N THR A 369 -36.67 -22.66 9.07
CA THR A 369 -37.24 -23.48 10.17
C THR A 369 -37.14 -22.70 11.47
N VAL A 370 -38.27 -22.53 12.15
CA VAL A 370 -38.34 -22.00 13.51
C VAL A 370 -39.03 -23.02 14.42
N ARG A 371 -38.35 -23.37 15.52
CA ARG A 371 -38.85 -24.34 16.52
C ARG A 371 -38.69 -23.77 17.92
N ALA A 372 -39.70 -24.01 18.73
CA ALA A 372 -39.64 -23.76 20.16
C ALA A 372 -39.42 -25.08 20.91
N TYR A 373 -38.62 -25.02 21.96
CA TYR A 373 -38.32 -26.12 22.87
C TYR A 373 -38.67 -25.68 24.29
N LEU A 374 -39.39 -26.51 24.99
CA LEU A 374 -39.72 -26.29 26.38
C LEU A 374 -38.83 -27.20 27.24
N LEU A 375 -38.06 -26.58 28.12
CA LEU A 375 -37.13 -27.27 29.02
C LEU A 375 -37.51 -26.96 30.48
N TYR A 376 -37.71 -27.98 31.27
CA TYR A 376 -37.90 -27.83 32.70
C TYR A 376 -36.54 -27.57 33.40
N SER A 377 -36.48 -26.56 34.25
CA SER A 377 -35.21 -26.14 34.88
C SER A 377 -34.60 -27.20 35.80
N GLY A 378 -35.39 -28.15 36.31
CA GLY A 378 -34.94 -29.28 37.13
C GLY A 378 -34.37 -30.45 36.32
N THR A 379 -34.59 -30.50 35.00
CA THR A 379 -34.10 -31.55 34.12
C THR A 379 -33.65 -30.91 32.79
N PRO A 380 -32.37 -31.01 32.45
CA PRO A 380 -31.84 -30.33 31.24
C PRO A 380 -32.26 -31.01 29.93
N THR A 381 -33.10 -32.05 29.98
CA THR A 381 -33.61 -32.72 28.79
C THR A 381 -34.76 -31.93 28.15
N ILE A 382 -34.82 -31.93 26.82
CA ILE A 382 -35.91 -31.32 26.07
C ILE A 382 -37.21 -32.10 26.38
N ASN A 383 -38.20 -31.42 26.96
CA ASN A 383 -39.45 -32.02 27.31
C ASN A 383 -40.41 -32.03 26.12
N ASP A 384 -40.50 -30.94 25.38
CA ASP A 384 -41.35 -30.79 24.21
C ASP A 384 -40.71 -29.91 23.13
N SER A 385 -41.00 -30.23 21.88
CA SER A 385 -40.61 -29.47 20.69
C SER A 385 -41.86 -29.06 19.92
N VAL A 386 -42.03 -27.76 19.72
CA VAL A 386 -43.19 -27.20 19.02
C VAL A 386 -42.67 -26.53 17.71
N PRO A 387 -43.12 -27.02 16.53
CA PRO A 387 -42.85 -26.29 15.29
C PRO A 387 -43.62 -24.97 15.31
N MET A 388 -42.97 -23.91 14.86
CA MET A 388 -43.60 -22.59 14.69
C MET A 388 -43.96 -22.39 13.22
N VAL A 389 -45.09 -21.72 12.97
CA VAL A 389 -45.61 -21.45 11.64
C VAL A 389 -45.58 -19.95 11.41
N PHE A 390 -45.17 -19.52 10.22
CA PHE A 390 -45.18 -18.11 9.85
C PHE A 390 -46.64 -17.67 9.57
N ASP A 391 -47.08 -16.66 10.30
CA ASP A 391 -48.36 -16.01 10.07
C ASP A 391 -48.16 -14.82 9.14
N THR A 392 -48.63 -14.94 7.91
CA THR A 392 -48.47 -13.90 6.88
C THR A 392 -49.27 -12.62 7.17
N THR A 393 -50.33 -12.72 7.98
CA THR A 393 -51.17 -11.58 8.36
C THR A 393 -50.49 -10.74 9.45
N LEU A 394 -49.84 -11.40 10.38
CA LEU A 394 -49.21 -10.80 11.55
C LEU A 394 -47.72 -10.50 11.32
N GLY A 395 -47.10 -11.13 10.33
CA GLY A 395 -45.71 -10.91 9.98
C GLY A 395 -44.69 -11.53 10.94
N PHE A 396 -45.08 -12.55 11.71
CA PHE A 396 -44.19 -13.22 12.66
C PHE A 396 -44.50 -14.71 12.77
N TRP A 397 -43.58 -15.46 13.35
CA TRP A 397 -43.71 -16.88 13.61
C TRP A 397 -44.53 -17.10 14.87
N VAL A 398 -45.52 -17.99 14.81
CA VAL A 398 -46.45 -18.32 15.90
C VAL A 398 -46.29 -19.76 16.31
N GLY A 399 -46.31 -19.99 17.61
CA GLY A 399 -46.35 -21.31 18.21
C GLY A 399 -47.26 -21.33 19.43
N SER A 400 -47.72 -22.50 19.76
CA SER A 400 -48.52 -22.68 20.98
C SER A 400 -48.22 -24.00 21.64
N TYR A 401 -48.31 -24.03 22.95
CA TYR A 401 -48.14 -25.20 23.80
C TYR A 401 -49.24 -25.23 24.85
N THR A 402 -49.92 -26.38 25.00
CA THR A 402 -50.91 -26.55 26.06
C THR A 402 -50.26 -27.27 27.23
N ALA A 403 -50.20 -26.64 28.40
CA ALA A 403 -49.64 -27.25 29.59
C ALA A 403 -50.42 -28.47 29.99
N ARG A 404 -49.75 -29.62 30.10
CA ARG A 404 -50.36 -30.92 30.41
C ARG A 404 -50.40 -31.16 31.91
N SER A 405 -51.26 -32.04 32.37
CA SER A 405 -51.27 -32.44 33.76
C SER A 405 -50.02 -33.21 34.18
N SER A 406 -49.28 -33.77 33.22
CA SER A 406 -48.00 -34.44 33.43
C SER A 406 -46.82 -33.48 33.56
N ASP A 407 -46.97 -32.19 33.21
CA ASP A 407 -45.91 -31.22 33.25
C ASP A 407 -45.60 -30.84 34.70
N THR A 408 -44.33 -30.86 35.05
CA THR A 408 -43.90 -30.50 36.40
C THR A 408 -44.10 -28.99 36.61
N GLY A 409 -44.81 -28.63 37.68
CA GLY A 409 -44.93 -27.22 38.06
C GLY A 409 -43.59 -26.58 38.40
N GLY A 410 -43.45 -25.30 38.09
CA GLY A 410 -42.23 -24.56 38.37
C GLY A 410 -41.72 -23.81 37.17
N LEU A 411 -40.41 -23.51 37.21
CA LEU A 411 -39.74 -22.70 36.21
C LEU A 411 -39.32 -23.55 34.99
N TRP A 412 -39.71 -23.08 33.81
CA TRP A 412 -39.38 -23.63 32.52
C TRP A 412 -38.67 -22.61 31.67
N SER A 413 -37.89 -23.08 30.70
CA SER A 413 -37.28 -22.25 29.68
C SER A 413 -37.92 -22.54 28.33
N LEU A 414 -38.47 -21.50 27.70
CA LEU A 414 -38.87 -21.51 26.30
C LEU A 414 -37.66 -21.12 25.47
N VAL A 415 -37.09 -22.07 24.76
CA VAL A 415 -35.94 -21.86 23.86
C VAL A 415 -36.43 -21.85 22.43
N VAL A 416 -36.37 -20.73 21.76
CA VAL A 416 -36.72 -20.63 20.33
C VAL A 416 -35.46 -20.64 19.52
N LYS A 417 -35.38 -21.54 18.54
CA LYS A 417 -34.27 -21.65 17.58
C LYS A 417 -34.80 -21.44 16.17
N ALA A 418 -34.06 -20.64 15.42
CA ALA A 418 -34.26 -20.44 13.99
C ALA A 418 -33.05 -20.94 13.20
N SER A 419 -33.30 -21.49 12.02
CA SER A 419 -32.27 -21.94 11.09
C SER A 419 -32.79 -21.81 9.67
N ASP A 420 -32.00 -21.22 8.77
CA ASP A 420 -32.31 -21.18 7.34
C ASP A 420 -31.82 -22.45 6.61
N SER A 421 -31.95 -22.46 5.28
CA SER A 421 -31.53 -23.56 4.42
C SER A 421 -30.15 -23.35 3.82
N ALA A 422 -29.42 -22.29 4.24
CA ALA A 422 -28.07 -22.01 3.74
C ALA A 422 -27.06 -23.09 4.19
N THR A 423 -25.95 -23.21 3.50
CA THR A 423 -24.87 -24.15 3.83
C THR A 423 -23.57 -23.44 4.04
N PRO A 424 -23.02 -23.43 5.28
CA PRO A 424 -23.65 -23.80 6.55
C PRO A 424 -24.84 -22.88 6.89
N ALA A 425 -25.80 -23.39 7.65
CA ALA A 425 -27.01 -22.65 7.97
C ALA A 425 -26.75 -21.43 8.86
N ASP A 426 -27.49 -20.35 8.61
CA ASP A 426 -27.59 -19.22 9.51
C ASP A 426 -28.52 -19.56 10.66
N THR A 427 -28.11 -19.30 11.89
CA THR A 427 -28.84 -19.79 13.07
C THR A 427 -28.99 -18.70 14.13
N GLY A 428 -30.02 -18.80 14.91
CA GLY A 428 -30.25 -17.96 16.06
C GLY A 428 -30.97 -18.67 17.18
N THR A 429 -30.83 -18.18 18.39
CA THR A 429 -31.48 -18.76 19.58
C THR A 429 -31.90 -17.63 20.52
N ALA A 430 -33.13 -17.71 21.01
CA ALA A 430 -33.62 -16.86 22.09
C ALA A 430 -34.21 -17.69 23.22
N ILE A 431 -34.08 -17.24 24.44
CA ILE A 431 -34.56 -17.92 25.64
C ILE A 431 -35.49 -17.00 26.41
N ARG A 432 -36.63 -17.53 26.86
CA ARG A 432 -37.55 -16.85 27.76
C ARG A 432 -37.93 -17.79 28.93
N ALA A 433 -37.91 -17.25 30.12
CA ALA A 433 -38.38 -17.96 31.31
C ALA A 433 -39.92 -17.93 31.34
N ILE A 434 -40.55 -19.07 31.61
CA ILE A 434 -41.98 -19.23 31.82
C ILE A 434 -42.21 -20.06 33.06
N THR A 435 -43.37 -19.89 33.71
CA THR A 435 -43.75 -20.66 34.88
C THR A 435 -45.01 -21.45 34.57
N ILE A 436 -44.98 -22.78 34.79
CA ILE A 436 -46.17 -23.63 34.74
C ILE A 436 -46.68 -23.80 36.17
N GLN A 437 -47.96 -23.44 36.40
CA GLN A 437 -48.60 -23.53 37.68
C GLN A 437 -49.45 -24.79 37.72
N ASN A 438 -49.17 -25.71 38.66
CA ASN A 438 -49.92 -26.99 38.80
C ASN A 438 -51.24 -26.83 39.51
N ASN A 439 -51.50 -25.72 40.22
CA ASN A 439 -52.78 -25.38 40.83
C ASN A 439 -53.06 -23.89 40.67
N PRO A 440 -54.30 -23.44 40.43
CA PRO A 440 -54.64 -22.04 40.66
C PRO A 440 -54.36 -21.73 42.14
N PRO A 441 -53.69 -20.62 42.44
CA PRO A 441 -53.37 -20.28 43.80
C PRO A 441 -54.63 -20.02 44.58
N THR A 442 -55.06 -20.99 45.40
CA THR A 442 -56.16 -20.83 46.38
C THR A 442 -55.78 -19.95 47.57
N SER A 443 -54.53 -19.61 47.69
CA SER A 443 -53.97 -18.48 48.47
C SER A 443 -52.52 -18.30 48.09
N PHE A 444 -52.15 -17.12 47.73
CA PHE A 444 -50.74 -16.76 47.52
C PHE A 444 -50.03 -16.87 48.87
N PRO A 445 -49.18 -17.85 49.12
CA PRO A 445 -48.47 -17.88 50.39
C PRO A 445 -47.52 -16.66 50.41
N LEU A 446 -47.75 -15.80 51.41
CA LEU A 446 -47.00 -14.55 51.59
C LEU A 446 -45.48 -14.71 51.54
N TYR A 447 -44.96 -15.94 51.75
CA TYR A 447 -43.53 -16.22 51.65
C TYR A 447 -42.92 -16.07 50.25
N TYR A 448 -43.75 -16.21 49.14
CA TYR A 448 -43.28 -15.96 47.78
C TYR A 448 -42.99 -14.48 47.54
N PHE A 449 -43.72 -13.56 48.18
CA PHE A 449 -43.36 -12.15 48.16
C PHE A 449 -42.00 -11.90 48.85
N GLY A 450 -41.70 -12.67 49.88
CA GLY A 450 -40.38 -12.62 50.52
C GLY A 450 -39.26 -13.10 49.60
N ILE A 451 -39.47 -14.19 48.88
CA ILE A 451 -38.48 -14.72 47.90
C ILE A 451 -38.29 -13.76 46.73
N VAL A 452 -39.37 -13.24 46.14
CA VAL A 452 -39.29 -12.26 45.07
C VAL A 452 -38.62 -10.96 45.56
N ALA A 453 -38.99 -10.50 46.74
CA ALA A 453 -38.34 -9.35 47.35
C ALA A 453 -36.84 -9.59 47.63
N ALA A 454 -36.47 -10.82 48.09
CA ALA A 454 -35.08 -11.20 48.29
C ALA A 454 -34.28 -11.28 46.97
N ILE A 455 -34.91 -11.83 45.91
CA ILE A 455 -34.28 -11.84 44.56
C ILE A 455 -34.11 -10.40 44.01
N ILE A 456 -35.17 -9.57 44.13
CA ILE A 456 -35.10 -8.16 43.73
C ILE A 456 -34.04 -7.42 44.56
N ALA A 457 -34.01 -7.64 45.87
CA ALA A 457 -32.98 -7.06 46.73
C ALA A 457 -31.56 -7.55 46.35
N GLY A 458 -31.43 -8.86 46.04
CA GLY A 458 -30.17 -9.44 45.56
C GLY A 458 -29.73 -8.84 44.22
N LEU A 459 -30.64 -8.67 43.28
CA LEU A 459 -30.38 -8.03 42.01
C LEU A 459 -30.05 -6.53 42.17
N LEU A 460 -30.76 -5.86 43.08
CA LEU A 460 -30.45 -4.45 43.41
C LEU A 460 -29.09 -4.30 44.10
N ILE A 461 -28.75 -5.26 44.99
CA ILE A 461 -27.41 -5.30 45.62
C ILE A 461 -26.35 -5.61 44.58
N ALA A 462 -26.59 -6.59 43.67
CA ALA A 462 -25.67 -6.90 42.56
C ALA A 462 -25.54 -5.70 41.59
N ALA A 463 -26.65 -5.07 41.23
CA ALA A 463 -26.65 -3.86 40.43
C ALA A 463 -25.93 -2.72 41.14
N PHE A 464 -26.17 -2.55 42.45
CA PHE A 464 -25.48 -1.55 43.26
C PHE A 464 -23.97 -1.81 43.35
N LEU A 465 -23.56 -3.08 43.49
CA LEU A 465 -22.14 -3.48 43.52
C LEU A 465 -21.49 -3.26 42.14
N VAL A 466 -22.22 -3.56 41.05
CA VAL A 466 -21.75 -3.28 39.68
C VAL A 466 -21.69 -1.75 39.43
N PHE A 467 -22.72 -1.01 39.90
CA PHE A 467 -22.71 0.46 39.84
C PHE A 467 -21.61 1.06 40.73
N LYS A 468 -21.37 0.49 41.92
CA LYS A 468 -20.26 0.93 42.79
C LYS A 468 -18.91 0.62 42.19
N ARG A 469 -18.75 -0.54 41.51
CA ARG A 469 -17.55 -0.83 40.70
C ARG A 469 -17.44 0.10 39.49
N ARG A 470 -18.54 0.39 38.79
CA ARG A 470 -18.52 1.38 37.69
C ARG A 470 -18.25 2.80 38.19
N LYS A 471 -18.81 3.22 39.37
CA LYS A 471 -18.46 4.53 39.95
C LYS A 471 -16.99 4.64 40.33
N VAL A 472 -16.38 3.54 40.80
CA VAL A 472 -14.93 3.52 41.07
C VAL A 472 -14.12 3.59 39.78
N THR A 473 -14.60 2.93 38.70
CA THR A 473 -13.96 3.02 37.37
C THR A 473 -14.16 4.40 36.75
N HIS A 474 -15.37 4.98 36.92
CA HIS A 474 -15.62 6.35 36.46
C HIS A 474 -14.88 7.40 37.29
N ALA A 475 -14.72 7.18 38.60
CA ALA A 475 -13.92 8.07 39.45
C ALA A 475 -12.43 8.01 39.07
N ARG A 476 -11.89 6.82 38.76
CA ARG A 476 -10.52 6.68 38.23
C ARG A 476 -10.38 7.35 36.86
N LEU A 477 -11.37 7.11 35.96
CA LEU A 477 -11.35 7.78 34.65
C LEU A 477 -11.47 9.31 34.76
N LYS A 478 -12.26 9.79 35.74
CA LYS A 478 -12.42 11.22 35.98
C LYS A 478 -11.14 11.84 36.57
N ILE A 479 -10.46 11.09 37.44
CA ILE A 479 -9.16 11.52 37.99
C ILE A 479 -8.09 11.56 36.89
N ASP A 480 -8.08 10.53 36.01
CA ASP A 480 -7.16 10.51 34.87
C ASP A 480 -7.50 11.62 33.86
N LEU A 481 -8.79 11.94 33.66
CA LEU A 481 -9.22 13.04 32.79
C LEU A 481 -8.86 14.41 33.39
N GLU A 482 -8.95 14.57 34.69
CA GLU A 482 -8.50 15.79 35.40
C GLU A 482 -6.98 15.93 35.35
N ALA A 483 -6.24 14.81 35.43
CA ALA A 483 -4.79 14.80 35.27
C ALA A 483 -4.40 15.22 33.83
N VAL A 484 -5.09 14.68 32.83
CA VAL A 484 -4.88 15.05 31.43
C VAL A 484 -5.29 16.51 31.15
N HIS A 485 -6.39 16.99 31.77
CA HIS A 485 -6.78 18.39 31.66
C HIS A 485 -5.79 19.32 32.34
N SER A 486 -5.23 18.91 33.49
CA SER A 486 -4.22 19.70 34.20
C SER A 486 -2.89 19.74 33.45
N GLU A 487 -2.51 18.65 32.79
CA GLU A 487 -1.33 18.60 31.92
C GLU A 487 -1.54 19.36 30.62
N ALA A 488 -2.71 19.26 30.01
CA ALA A 488 -3.09 20.06 28.83
C ALA A 488 -3.08 21.55 29.15
N GLY A 489 -3.64 21.95 30.30
CA GLY A 489 -3.59 23.34 30.77
C GLY A 489 -2.16 23.83 31.05
N ARG A 490 -1.27 22.94 31.51
CA ARG A 490 0.15 23.25 31.74
C ARG A 490 0.92 23.42 30.42
N ILE A 491 0.56 22.64 29.40
CA ILE A 491 1.13 22.74 28.06
C ILE A 491 0.61 24.02 27.38
N GLU A 492 -0.70 24.33 27.47
CA GLU A 492 -1.27 25.57 26.93
C GLU A 492 -0.75 26.84 27.59
N SER A 493 -0.34 26.75 28.86
CA SER A 493 0.27 27.86 29.59
C SER A 493 1.76 28.05 29.31
N SER A 494 2.40 27.12 28.58
CA SER A 494 3.82 27.28 28.22
C SER A 494 3.98 28.45 27.23
N GLU A 495 5.05 29.20 27.41
CA GLU A 495 5.36 30.36 26.58
C GLU A 495 5.40 30.04 25.06
N PHE A 496 5.74 28.81 24.74
CA PHE A 496 5.76 28.32 23.35
C PHE A 496 4.36 28.34 22.71
N PHE A 497 3.33 27.79 23.37
CA PHE A 497 1.96 27.79 22.83
C PHE A 497 1.30 29.17 22.86
N LYS A 498 1.69 30.03 23.78
CA LYS A 498 1.26 31.42 23.75
C LYS A 498 1.81 32.14 22.51
N SER A 499 3.08 31.93 22.19
CA SER A 499 3.70 32.55 21.02
C SER A 499 3.10 32.06 19.70
N VAL A 500 2.78 30.76 19.60
CA VAL A 500 2.12 30.16 18.41
C VAL A 500 0.69 30.70 18.23
N ARG A 501 -0.07 30.82 19.32
CA ARG A 501 -1.42 31.36 19.26
C ARG A 501 -1.47 32.85 18.88
N ASP A 502 -0.52 33.62 19.35
CA ASP A 502 -0.38 35.04 19.01
C ASP A 502 0.06 35.22 17.54
N GLN A 503 0.85 34.28 17.00
CA GLN A 503 1.27 34.26 15.62
C GLN A 503 0.10 33.92 14.66
N VAL A 504 -0.70 32.91 14.99
CA VAL A 504 -1.92 32.51 14.24
C VAL A 504 -3.00 33.58 14.29
N ARG A 505 -3.07 34.36 15.37
CA ARG A 505 -4.00 35.48 15.48
C ARG A 505 -3.58 36.66 14.60
N LYS A 506 -2.29 36.93 14.48
CA LYS A 506 -1.76 37.96 13.58
C LYS A 506 -1.99 37.64 12.11
N GLU A 507 -1.88 36.38 11.71
CA GLU A 507 -2.15 35.94 10.33
C GLU A 507 -3.64 35.95 9.94
N ARG A 508 -4.56 36.08 10.90
CA ARG A 508 -6.00 36.21 10.63
C ARG A 508 -6.49 37.66 10.58
N GLU A 509 -5.67 38.61 10.99
CA GLU A 509 -6.00 40.03 11.01
C GLU A 509 -5.30 40.80 9.86
N GLU A 510 -4.43 40.14 9.05
CA GLU A 510 -3.96 40.57 7.74
C GLU A 510 -4.76 39.85 6.62
#